data_365d0c9d5310991dbcf98a791cea38c5
#
_entry.id   365d0c9d5310991dbcf98a791cea38c5
#
_cell.length_a   1.000
_cell.length_b   1.000
_cell.length_c   1.000
_cell.angle_alpha   90.00
_cell.angle_beta   90.00
_cell.angle_gamma   90.00
#
_symmetry.space_group_name_H-M   'P 1'
#
loop_
_entity.id
_entity.type
_entity.pdbx_description
1 polymer ?
#
loop_
_entity_poly.entity_id
_entity_poly.type
_entity_poly.pdbx_seq_one_letter_code
_entity_poly.pdbx_strand_id
1 'polypeptide(L)'
;MSLRLFNVYGPRSRTSGAYGAVFGVFLAQKLAGKPFTIVGDGSQTRDFTYVSDVVTAFIEAANSDLASEILNVGSSQTYSINRLVELLEGEKVHIPKRPGE
;
A
#
# COMPACT_ATOMS: atom_id res chain seq x y z
N MET A 1 6.45 12.67 19.31
CA MET A 1 5.70 12.78 18.01
C MET A 1 5.40 11.40 17.47
N SER A 2 4.20 11.20 16.96
CA SER A 2 3.80 9.94 16.36
C SER A 2 3.42 10.18 14.89
N LEU A 3 3.84 9.28 14.00
CA LEU A 3 3.48 9.32 12.58
C LEU A 3 2.56 8.15 12.27
N ARG A 4 1.43 8.44 11.62
CA ARG A 4 0.49 7.43 11.15
C ARG A 4 0.72 7.23 9.65
N LEU A 5 1.13 6.02 9.29
CA LEU A 5 1.43 5.67 7.91
C LEU A 5 0.22 5.06 7.23
N PHE A 6 0.08 5.31 5.93
CA PHE A 6 -0.89 4.62 5.09
C PHE A 6 -0.23 3.39 4.44
N ASN A 7 -0.64 3.03 3.24
CA ASN A 7 -0.11 1.85 2.57
C ASN A 7 1.27 2.16 1.98
N VAL A 8 2.31 1.79 2.72
CA VAL A 8 3.70 2.01 2.30
C VAL A 8 4.12 0.90 1.36
N TYR A 9 4.77 1.25 0.27
CA TYR A 9 5.29 0.28 -0.69
C TYR A 9 6.74 0.58 -1.03
N GLY A 10 7.44 -0.44 -1.52
CA GLY A 10 8.83 -0.31 -1.91
C GLY A 10 9.57 -1.64 -1.86
N PRO A 11 10.90 -1.61 -2.06
CA PRO A 11 11.70 -2.82 -2.01
C PRO A 11 11.55 -3.55 -0.68
N ARG A 12 11.60 -4.87 -0.73
CA ARG A 12 11.49 -5.76 0.44
C ARG A 12 10.13 -5.79 1.12
N SER A 13 9.07 -5.37 0.41
CA SER A 13 7.71 -5.53 0.92
C SER A 13 7.36 -7.01 1.06
N ARG A 14 6.51 -7.31 2.04
CA ARG A 14 6.00 -8.69 2.18
C ARG A 14 5.19 -9.05 0.95
N THR A 15 5.39 -10.25 0.45
CA THR A 15 4.78 -10.71 -0.80
C THR A 15 3.67 -11.74 -0.60
N SER A 16 3.39 -12.13 0.65
CA SER A 16 2.40 -13.16 0.94
C SER A 16 1.87 -13.03 2.37
N GLY A 17 0.82 -13.80 2.66
CA GLY A 17 0.23 -13.89 3.97
C GLY A 17 -0.82 -12.82 4.23
N ALA A 18 -1.55 -12.99 5.36
CA ALA A 18 -2.65 -12.09 5.72
C ALA A 18 -2.20 -10.65 5.98
N TYR A 19 -0.94 -10.45 6.34
CA TYR A 19 -0.37 -9.15 6.63
C TYR A 19 0.53 -8.64 5.51
N GLY A 20 0.52 -9.32 4.35
CA GLY A 20 1.23 -8.84 3.19
C GLY A 20 0.52 -7.61 2.60
N ALA A 21 1.27 -6.56 2.28
CA ALA A 21 0.72 -5.40 1.60
C ALA A 21 0.29 -5.78 0.18
N VAL A 22 -0.84 -5.24 -0.27
CA VAL A 22 -1.40 -5.58 -1.59
C VAL A 22 -0.40 -5.35 -2.71
N PHE A 23 0.40 -4.31 -2.63
CA PHE A 23 1.38 -3.99 -3.67
C PHE A 23 2.45 -5.08 -3.80
N GLY A 24 2.99 -5.56 -2.67
CA GLY A 24 3.98 -6.64 -2.68
C GLY A 24 3.41 -7.95 -3.20
N VAL A 25 2.17 -8.26 -2.82
CA VAL A 25 1.48 -9.46 -3.31
C VAL A 25 1.27 -9.38 -4.82
N PHE A 26 0.84 -8.23 -5.34
CA PHE A 26 0.64 -8.04 -6.78
C PHE A 26 1.95 -8.15 -7.56
N LEU A 27 3.03 -7.57 -7.05
CA LEU A 27 4.33 -7.70 -7.71
C LEU A 27 4.81 -9.15 -7.77
N ALA A 28 4.63 -9.91 -6.68
CA ALA A 28 4.98 -11.32 -6.66
C ALA A 28 4.16 -12.11 -7.68
N GLN A 29 2.86 -11.84 -7.77
CA GLN A 29 1.99 -12.50 -8.74
C GLN A 29 2.41 -12.17 -10.18
N LYS A 30 2.72 -10.93 -10.47
CA LYS A 30 3.17 -10.52 -11.80
C LYS A 30 4.47 -11.22 -12.19
N LEU A 31 5.44 -11.26 -11.30
CA LEU A 31 6.72 -11.93 -11.55
C LEU A 31 6.56 -13.44 -11.75
N ALA A 32 5.57 -14.06 -11.11
CA ALA A 32 5.27 -15.48 -11.25
C ALA A 32 4.40 -15.79 -12.48
N GLY A 33 3.96 -14.78 -13.22
CA GLY A 33 3.07 -14.96 -14.37
C GLY A 33 1.66 -15.36 -13.98
N LYS A 34 1.23 -15.04 -12.76
CA LYS A 34 -0.10 -15.38 -12.25
C LYS A 34 -1.03 -14.18 -12.31
N PRO A 35 -2.36 -14.40 -12.39
CA PRO A 35 -3.32 -13.30 -12.31
C PRO A 35 -3.25 -12.60 -10.95
N PHE A 36 -3.58 -11.30 -10.95
CA PHE A 36 -3.75 -10.56 -9.71
C PHE A 36 -5.02 -10.99 -8.99
N THR A 37 -4.94 -11.27 -7.69
CA THR A 37 -6.11 -11.61 -6.89
C THR A 37 -6.66 -10.36 -6.21
N ILE A 38 -7.89 -9.97 -6.57
CA ILE A 38 -8.56 -8.81 -6.02
C ILE A 38 -9.60 -9.27 -5.01
N VAL A 39 -9.47 -8.80 -3.76
CA VAL A 39 -10.44 -9.11 -2.71
C VAL A 39 -11.68 -8.23 -2.90
N GLY A 40 -12.84 -8.87 -3.08
CA GLY A 40 -14.08 -8.16 -3.36
C GLY A 40 -14.14 -7.62 -4.78
N ASP A 41 -14.75 -6.44 -4.97
CA ASP A 41 -14.93 -5.83 -6.29
C ASP A 41 -13.77 -4.94 -6.74
N GLY A 42 -12.81 -4.69 -5.86
CA GLY A 42 -11.65 -3.86 -6.17
C GLY A 42 -11.91 -2.37 -6.18
N SER A 43 -13.10 -1.92 -5.76
CA SER A 43 -13.44 -0.50 -5.72
C SER A 43 -12.87 0.22 -4.49
N GLN A 44 -12.39 -0.53 -3.49
CA GLN A 44 -11.79 0.07 -2.30
C GLN A 44 -10.56 0.89 -2.69
N THR A 45 -10.41 2.04 -2.03
CA THR A 45 -9.31 2.96 -2.31
C THR A 45 -8.30 2.97 -1.17
N ARG A 46 -7.04 3.25 -1.52
CA ARG A 46 -5.95 3.37 -0.55
C ARG A 46 -5.01 4.48 -0.99
N ASP A 47 -4.39 5.12 -0.02
CA ASP A 47 -3.27 6.02 -0.27
C ASP A 47 -2.00 5.18 -0.25
N PHE A 48 -1.31 5.10 -1.39
CA PHE A 48 -0.06 4.36 -1.52
C PHE A 48 1.11 5.34 -1.46
N THR A 49 2.00 5.15 -0.48
CA THR A 49 3.13 6.04 -0.25
C THR A 49 4.42 5.25 -0.43
N TYR A 50 5.33 5.77 -1.26
CA TYR A 50 6.60 5.10 -1.47
C TYR A 50 7.47 5.20 -0.22
N VAL A 51 8.23 4.14 0.08
CA VAL A 51 8.98 4.02 1.32
C VAL A 51 10.00 5.16 1.52
N SER A 52 10.64 5.65 0.45
CA SER A 52 11.59 6.75 0.57
C SER A 52 10.93 8.04 1.06
N ASP A 53 9.66 8.27 0.67
CA ASP A 53 8.92 9.45 1.13
C ASP A 53 8.58 9.32 2.62
N VAL A 54 8.31 8.11 3.10
CA VAL A 54 8.09 7.84 4.52
C VAL A 54 9.37 8.13 5.31
N VAL A 55 10.52 7.67 4.82
CA VAL A 55 11.81 7.93 5.47
C VAL A 55 12.08 9.43 5.54
N THR A 56 11.83 10.18 4.45
CA THR A 56 11.97 11.63 4.43
C THR A 56 11.08 12.28 5.49
N ALA A 57 9.83 11.82 5.64
CA ALA A 57 8.91 12.34 6.65
C ALA A 57 9.45 12.11 8.07
N PHE A 58 10.03 10.94 8.36
CA PHE A 58 10.65 10.68 9.66
C PHE A 58 11.82 11.62 9.94
N ILE A 59 12.67 11.85 8.94
CA ILE A 59 13.82 12.75 9.08
C ILE A 59 13.34 14.18 9.34
N GLU A 60 12.38 14.67 8.57
CA GLU A 60 11.84 16.02 8.75
C GLU A 60 11.15 16.17 10.11
N ALA A 61 10.41 15.15 10.56
CA ALA A 61 9.78 15.18 11.89
C ALA A 61 10.83 15.27 13.00
N ALA A 62 11.92 14.52 12.88
CA ALA A 62 12.99 14.53 13.87
C ALA A 62 13.70 15.89 13.93
N ASN A 63 13.76 16.63 12.82
CA ASN A 63 14.39 17.94 12.72
C ASN A 63 13.42 19.10 12.94
N SER A 64 12.13 18.82 13.19
CA SER A 64 11.15 19.88 13.40
C SER A 64 11.08 20.31 14.88
N ASP A 65 10.47 21.48 15.10
CA ASP A 65 10.20 21.97 16.45
C ASP A 65 8.89 21.40 17.03
N LEU A 66 8.19 20.55 16.30
CA LEU A 66 6.95 19.94 16.75
C LEU A 66 7.22 18.88 17.79
N ALA A 67 6.41 18.85 18.84
CA ALA A 67 6.50 17.87 19.91
C ALA A 67 5.09 17.41 20.29
N SER A 68 4.96 16.13 20.69
CA SER A 68 3.69 15.57 21.14
C SER A 68 2.56 15.65 20.10
N GLU A 69 2.91 15.66 18.80
CA GLU A 69 1.97 15.72 17.71
C GLU A 69 1.71 14.32 17.13
N ILE A 70 0.52 14.13 16.56
CA ILE A 70 0.18 12.95 15.77
C ILE A 70 -0.06 13.42 14.36
N LEU A 71 0.74 12.95 13.41
CA LEU A 71 0.67 13.37 12.01
C LEU A 71 0.40 12.19 11.09
N ASN A 72 -0.42 12.41 10.08
CA ASN A 72 -0.64 11.44 9.02
C ASN A 72 0.42 11.60 7.94
N VAL A 73 0.98 10.47 7.47
CA VAL A 73 1.97 10.47 6.40
C VAL A 73 1.39 9.71 5.21
N GLY A 74 1.06 10.44 4.15
CA GLY A 74 0.46 9.88 2.94
C GLY A 74 0.80 10.72 1.72
N SER A 75 0.36 10.27 0.55
CA SER A 75 0.61 10.96 -0.72
C SER A 75 -0.42 12.04 -1.03
N SER A 76 -1.46 12.15 -0.24
CA SER A 76 -2.63 13.02 -0.47
C SER A 76 -3.49 12.62 -1.67
N GLN A 77 -3.25 11.44 -2.24
CA GLN A 77 -4.05 10.89 -3.33
C GLN A 77 -4.41 9.45 -3.02
N THR A 78 -5.57 9.03 -3.50
CA THR A 78 -6.03 7.64 -3.33
C THR A 78 -6.22 6.98 -4.69
N TYR A 79 -6.00 5.67 -4.72
CA TYR A 79 -6.21 4.85 -5.91
C TYR A 79 -7.05 3.65 -5.53
N SER A 80 -7.95 3.24 -6.43
CA SER A 80 -8.67 1.99 -6.24
C SER A 80 -7.74 0.81 -6.53
N ILE A 81 -8.07 -0.35 -5.97
CA ILE A 81 -7.32 -1.57 -6.26
C ILE A 81 -7.44 -1.92 -7.75
N ASN A 82 -8.62 -1.70 -8.35
CA ASN A 82 -8.79 -1.90 -9.80
C ASN A 82 -7.85 -1.01 -10.61
N ARG A 83 -7.68 0.24 -10.21
CA ARG A 83 -6.75 1.16 -10.90
C ARG A 83 -5.31 0.71 -10.77
N LEU A 84 -4.93 0.20 -9.60
CA LEU A 84 -3.59 -0.34 -9.38
C LEU A 84 -3.31 -1.52 -10.32
N VAL A 85 -4.27 -2.43 -10.48
CA VAL A 85 -4.13 -3.56 -11.40
C VAL A 85 -4.02 -3.10 -12.85
N GLU A 86 -4.79 -2.08 -13.26
CA GLU A 86 -4.65 -1.50 -14.60
C GLU A 86 -3.24 -0.96 -14.84
N LEU A 87 -2.68 -0.25 -13.86
CA LEU A 87 -1.33 0.31 -13.98
C LEU A 87 -0.26 -0.77 -14.04
N LEU A 88 -0.46 -1.89 -13.35
CA LEU A 88 0.50 -3.00 -13.35
C LEU A 88 0.36 -3.90 -14.59
N GLU A 89 -0.74 -3.80 -15.30
CA GLU A 89 -1.05 -4.54 -16.52
C GLU A 89 -0.97 -6.06 -16.32
N GLY A 90 -2.11 -6.72 -16.39
CA GLY A 90 -2.18 -8.18 -16.26
C GLY A 90 -3.61 -8.66 -16.04
N GLU A 91 -3.76 -9.96 -16.04
CA GLU A 91 -5.05 -10.59 -15.76
C GLU A 91 -5.40 -10.48 -14.29
N LYS A 92 -6.70 -10.51 -13.99
CA LYS A 92 -7.19 -10.36 -12.63
C LYS A 92 -8.27 -11.39 -12.33
N VAL A 93 -8.35 -11.78 -11.05
CA VAL A 93 -9.37 -12.69 -10.52
C VAL A 93 -9.91 -12.07 -9.23
N HIS A 94 -11.22 -12.00 -9.09
CA HIS A 94 -11.85 -11.50 -7.86
C HIS A 94 -12.08 -12.66 -6.89
N ILE A 95 -11.71 -12.50 -5.65
CA ILE A 95 -11.90 -13.49 -4.61
C ILE A 95 -12.80 -12.92 -3.50
N PRO A 96 -13.50 -13.79 -2.72
CA PRO A 96 -14.37 -13.31 -1.65
C PRO A 96 -13.60 -12.57 -0.57
N LYS A 97 -14.26 -11.61 0.07
CA LYS A 97 -13.69 -10.93 1.24
C LYS A 97 -13.54 -11.91 2.40
N ARG A 98 -12.42 -11.78 3.11
CA ARG A 98 -12.20 -12.53 4.34
C ARG A 98 -12.89 -11.80 5.50
N PRO A 99 -13.24 -12.52 6.61
CA PRO A 99 -13.80 -11.86 7.78
C PRO A 99 -12.90 -10.73 8.27
N GLY A 100 -13.49 -9.57 8.54
CA GLY A 100 -12.76 -8.40 9.01
C GLY A 100 -12.19 -7.48 7.94
N GLU A 101 -12.40 -7.79 6.69
CA GLU A 101 -11.97 -6.94 5.57
C GLU A 101 -13.07 -6.00 5.10
#